data_3eb549f89b9af46afb7d890b14a30835
#
_entry.id   3eb549f89b9af46afb7d890b14a30835
#
_cell.length_a   1.000
_cell.length_b   1.000
_cell.length_c   1.000
_cell.angle_alpha   90.00
_cell.angle_beta   90.00
_cell.angle_gamma   90.00
#
_symmetry.space_group_name_H-M   'P 1'
#
loop_
_entity.id
_entity.type
_entity.pdbx_description
1 polymer ?
#
loop_
_entity_poly.entity_id
_entity_poly.type
_entity_poly.pdbx_seq_one_letter_code
_entity_poly.pdbx_strand_id
1 'polypeptide(L)'
;MSQPNIKFAYWVPNVSGGLVVSKIEQRTSWDIDYNRALARIAEQAGFEYALSQIRFTAGYGAEFQHESVAISHALLAATDKLKVIAAILPGPWHPAVLAKQIATIDHLTGGGRIAVNIVSGWFRGEFTAIGEPWLEHDERYRRSEEFIQVLQGIWRQDDFSFSGDFYRFRNYSLKPKPLQPPEIFQGGSSRAARDMAARVSDWYFTNGNSIAGIKAQVDDIRAKAALNGHQVKIGVNAFIIARDSEEEARAVLDEIIAKADPQAVEAFGEATRQAGQASPEREGNWANSSFADLVQYNDGFKTNLIGTPRQIAERIVALKAVGVDLILSGFLHFQEEVAYFGEKVLPLVRQLEQASQAATVAV
;
A
#
# COMPACT_ATOMS: atom_id res chain seq x y z
N MET A 1 -11.26 -8.54 24.82
CA MET A 1 -9.85 -8.57 24.34
C MET A 1 -9.47 -7.17 23.90
N SER A 2 -8.32 -6.63 24.31
CA SER A 2 -7.84 -5.32 23.85
C SER A 2 -7.61 -5.36 22.33
N GLN A 3 -8.04 -4.31 21.61
CA GLN A 3 -7.73 -4.18 20.20
C GLN A 3 -6.20 -4.08 20.01
N PRO A 4 -5.62 -4.76 19.00
CA PRO A 4 -4.19 -4.62 18.72
C PRO A 4 -3.82 -3.18 18.39
N ASN A 5 -2.56 -2.81 18.62
CA ASN A 5 -2.07 -1.49 18.26
C ASN A 5 -2.12 -1.28 16.73
N ILE A 6 -2.40 -0.04 16.31
CA ILE A 6 -2.32 0.33 14.90
C ILE A 6 -0.88 0.17 14.39
N LYS A 7 -0.75 -0.37 13.20
CA LYS A 7 0.54 -0.62 12.54
C LYS A 7 0.93 0.52 11.62
N PHE A 8 2.22 0.60 11.32
CA PHE A 8 2.76 1.59 10.41
C PHE A 8 3.54 0.93 9.29
N ALA A 9 3.28 1.40 8.08
CA ALA A 9 4.02 1.09 6.88
C ALA A 9 4.51 2.38 6.22
N TYR A 10 5.57 2.31 5.43
CA TYR A 10 5.96 3.42 4.57
C TYR A 10 6.04 2.98 3.10
N TRP A 11 5.79 3.92 2.20
CA TRP A 11 6.05 3.73 0.79
C TRP A 11 7.56 3.75 0.54
N VAL A 12 8.10 2.67 0.00
CA VAL A 12 9.50 2.63 -0.40
C VAL A 12 9.70 3.58 -1.59
N PRO A 13 10.58 4.57 -1.49
CA PRO A 13 10.90 5.43 -2.62
C PRO A 13 11.85 4.72 -3.60
N ASN A 14 11.43 3.57 -4.14
CA ASN A 14 12.17 2.84 -5.16
C ASN A 14 11.93 3.39 -6.58
N VAL A 15 11.47 4.62 -6.66
CA VAL A 15 11.15 5.36 -7.88
C VAL A 15 11.74 6.76 -7.81
N SER A 16 12.27 7.28 -8.92
CA SER A 16 12.74 8.67 -9.00
C SER A 16 11.56 9.66 -8.90
N GLY A 17 11.84 10.88 -8.46
CA GLY A 17 10.82 11.93 -8.33
C GLY A 17 10.04 11.93 -7.00
N GLY A 18 10.31 11.00 -6.09
CA GLY A 18 9.64 10.95 -4.78
C GLY A 18 8.16 10.55 -4.85
N LEU A 19 7.36 11.00 -3.88
CA LEU A 19 5.93 10.66 -3.79
C LEU A 19 4.98 11.82 -4.07
N VAL A 20 5.49 12.99 -4.48
CA VAL A 20 4.67 14.11 -4.91
C VAL A 20 5.11 14.60 -6.29
N VAL A 21 4.15 14.94 -7.14
CA VAL A 21 4.36 15.47 -8.47
C VAL A 21 4.61 16.98 -8.36
N SER A 22 5.74 17.35 -7.75
CA SER A 22 6.09 18.73 -7.41
C SER A 22 7.58 18.99 -7.64
N LYS A 23 7.91 20.24 -7.99
CA LYS A 23 9.29 20.75 -8.11
C LYS A 23 9.86 21.21 -6.76
N ILE A 24 9.16 20.97 -5.66
CA ILE A 24 9.69 21.18 -4.32
C ILE A 24 10.91 20.25 -4.13
N GLU A 25 11.87 20.71 -3.35
CA GLU A 25 12.98 19.84 -2.97
C GLU A 25 12.44 18.61 -2.20
N GLN A 26 12.78 17.42 -2.69
CA GLN A 26 12.50 16.15 -2.02
C GLN A 26 13.84 15.48 -1.77
N ARG A 27 14.35 15.51 -0.53
CA ARG A 27 15.58 14.81 -0.13
C ARG A 27 15.33 13.30 -0.06
N THR A 28 15.05 12.73 -1.22
CA THR A 28 14.63 11.35 -1.42
C THR A 28 15.35 10.79 -2.64
N SER A 29 15.91 9.61 -2.54
CA SER A 29 16.57 8.93 -3.66
C SER A 29 16.01 7.55 -3.88
N TRP A 30 15.97 7.14 -5.17
CA TRP A 30 15.51 5.81 -5.57
C TRP A 30 16.63 4.75 -5.49
N ASP A 31 17.89 5.16 -5.26
CA ASP A 31 19.03 4.25 -5.20
C ASP A 31 18.93 3.26 -4.02
N ILE A 32 19.68 2.17 -4.16
CA ILE A 32 19.62 1.06 -3.20
C ILE A 32 20.23 1.41 -1.84
N ASP A 33 21.27 2.24 -1.80
CA ASP A 33 21.95 2.56 -0.54
C ASP A 33 21.07 3.49 0.30
N TYR A 34 20.41 4.47 -0.33
CA TYR A 34 19.40 5.31 0.31
C TYR A 34 18.26 4.45 0.90
N ASN A 35 17.72 3.54 0.10
CA ASN A 35 16.58 2.71 0.51
C ASN A 35 16.94 1.70 1.61
N ARG A 36 18.16 1.14 1.60
CA ARG A 36 18.65 0.29 2.70
C ARG A 36 18.84 1.07 4.00
N ALA A 37 19.38 2.29 3.92
CA ALA A 37 19.49 3.17 5.07
C ALA A 37 18.11 3.54 5.63
N LEU A 38 17.18 3.93 4.76
CA LEU A 38 15.81 4.24 5.13
C LEU A 38 15.10 3.04 5.80
N ALA A 39 15.26 1.82 5.28
CA ALA A 39 14.66 0.63 5.85
C ALA A 39 15.12 0.38 7.30
N ARG A 40 16.42 0.59 7.59
CA ARG A 40 16.94 0.50 8.96
C ARG A 40 16.41 1.61 9.86
N ILE A 41 16.34 2.84 9.36
CA ILE A 41 15.74 3.98 10.09
C ILE A 41 14.28 3.67 10.42
N ALA A 42 13.50 3.18 9.45
CA ALA A 42 12.10 2.86 9.63
C ALA A 42 11.89 1.71 10.65
N GLU A 43 12.70 0.67 10.59
CA GLU A 43 12.68 -0.42 11.58
C GLU A 43 12.97 0.10 12.98
N GLN A 44 13.99 0.94 13.15
CA GLN A 44 14.33 1.56 14.43
C GLN A 44 13.27 2.53 14.93
N ALA A 45 12.62 3.25 14.00
CA ALA A 45 11.52 4.16 14.28
C ALA A 45 10.20 3.44 14.66
N GLY A 46 10.14 2.10 14.52
CA GLY A 46 8.97 1.31 14.90
C GLY A 46 7.95 1.07 13.78
N PHE A 47 8.36 1.23 12.53
CA PHE A 47 7.54 0.79 11.39
C PHE A 47 7.61 -0.74 11.25
N GLU A 48 6.46 -1.37 11.08
CA GLU A 48 6.37 -2.82 10.92
C GLU A 48 6.45 -3.26 9.46
N TYR A 49 6.07 -2.38 8.51
CA TYR A 49 6.03 -2.70 7.09
C TYR A 49 6.67 -1.62 6.23
N ALA A 50 7.15 -2.04 5.06
CA ALA A 50 7.49 -1.20 3.92
C ALA A 50 6.77 -1.73 2.68
N LEU A 51 6.29 -0.86 1.78
CA LEU A 51 5.66 -1.28 0.53
C LEU A 51 6.46 -0.76 -0.65
N SER A 52 7.04 -1.69 -1.45
CA SER A 52 7.73 -1.36 -2.69
C SER A 52 6.74 -1.25 -3.84
N GLN A 53 6.85 -0.15 -4.57
CA GLN A 53 5.99 0.17 -5.72
C GLN A 53 6.40 -0.64 -6.95
N ILE A 54 5.49 -0.74 -7.94
CA ILE A 54 5.77 -1.34 -9.24
C ILE A 54 5.31 -0.45 -10.39
N ARG A 55 6.21 -0.26 -11.34
CA ARG A 55 6.02 0.29 -12.67
C ARG A 55 6.99 -0.39 -13.62
N PHE A 56 6.57 -0.63 -14.84
CA PHE A 56 7.42 -1.13 -15.94
C PHE A 56 7.77 -0.04 -16.94
N THR A 57 7.12 1.12 -16.85
CA THR A 57 7.35 2.25 -17.75
C THR A 57 7.54 3.54 -16.96
N ALA A 58 8.38 4.43 -17.48
CA ALA A 58 8.51 5.79 -16.95
C ALA A 58 7.21 6.59 -17.12
N GLY A 59 6.96 7.55 -16.24
CA GLY A 59 5.82 8.45 -16.35
C GLY A 59 5.67 9.40 -15.17
N TYR A 60 4.98 10.51 -15.40
CA TYR A 60 4.56 11.46 -14.36
C TYR A 60 5.68 11.97 -13.45
N GLY A 61 6.84 12.31 -14.03
CA GLY A 61 8.02 12.77 -13.28
C GLY A 61 8.87 11.65 -12.66
N ALA A 62 8.49 10.38 -12.82
CA ALA A 62 9.24 9.21 -12.41
C ALA A 62 9.89 8.55 -13.63
N GLU A 63 11.22 8.61 -13.74
CA GLU A 63 11.97 8.06 -14.87
C GLU A 63 12.58 6.69 -14.57
N PHE A 64 13.08 6.52 -13.35
CA PHE A 64 13.76 5.31 -12.92
C PHE A 64 12.98 4.63 -11.79
N GLN A 65 12.86 3.31 -11.88
CA GLN A 65 12.23 2.51 -10.83
C GLN A 65 12.85 1.12 -10.76
N HIS A 66 13.12 0.65 -9.54
CA HIS A 66 13.50 -0.75 -9.31
C HIS A 66 12.27 -1.65 -9.32
N GLU A 67 12.47 -2.89 -9.80
CA GLU A 67 11.46 -3.95 -9.75
C GLU A 67 11.14 -4.31 -8.27
N SER A 68 9.86 -4.50 -7.98
CA SER A 68 9.36 -4.57 -6.62
C SER A 68 9.81 -5.79 -5.81
N VAL A 69 9.92 -6.97 -6.42
CA VAL A 69 10.34 -8.20 -5.72
C VAL A 69 11.82 -8.16 -5.42
N ALA A 70 12.64 -7.71 -6.38
CA ALA A 70 14.08 -7.62 -6.23
C ALA A 70 14.48 -6.58 -5.17
N ILE A 71 13.88 -5.38 -5.21
CA ILE A 71 14.15 -4.35 -4.18
C ILE A 71 13.66 -4.80 -2.81
N SER A 72 12.51 -5.47 -2.71
CA SER A 72 11.99 -6.00 -1.44
C SER A 72 12.98 -6.98 -0.81
N HIS A 73 13.57 -7.90 -1.58
CA HIS A 73 14.60 -8.80 -1.06
C HIS A 73 15.82 -8.03 -0.53
N ALA A 74 16.26 -7.00 -1.24
CA ALA A 74 17.40 -6.18 -0.81
C ALA A 74 17.15 -5.44 0.51
N LEU A 75 15.92 -4.97 0.74
CA LEU A 75 15.51 -4.31 2.00
C LEU A 75 15.39 -5.32 3.14
N LEU A 76 14.80 -6.50 2.89
CA LEU A 76 14.71 -7.57 3.85
C LEU A 76 16.09 -8.06 4.32
N ALA A 77 17.07 -8.13 3.38
CA ALA A 77 18.45 -8.48 3.71
C ALA A 77 19.21 -7.39 4.52
N ALA A 78 18.70 -6.16 4.55
CA ALA A 78 19.25 -5.04 5.27
C ALA A 78 18.65 -4.80 6.66
N THR A 79 17.59 -5.54 7.03
CA THR A 79 16.78 -5.37 8.24
C THR A 79 16.53 -6.72 8.92
N ASP A 80 16.15 -6.70 10.20
CA ASP A 80 15.95 -7.92 10.99
C ASP A 80 14.46 -8.25 11.28
N LYS A 81 13.61 -7.22 11.35
CA LYS A 81 12.19 -7.36 11.77
C LYS A 81 11.20 -6.77 10.77
N LEU A 82 11.63 -5.77 10.00
CA LEU A 82 10.79 -5.10 9.03
C LEU A 82 10.21 -6.11 8.04
N LYS A 83 8.91 -6.07 7.82
CA LYS A 83 8.24 -6.79 6.74
C LYS A 83 8.19 -5.94 5.49
N VAL A 84 8.37 -6.56 4.33
CA VAL A 84 8.30 -5.84 3.06
C VAL A 84 7.21 -6.42 2.18
N ILE A 85 6.37 -5.54 1.66
CA ILE A 85 5.24 -5.85 0.80
C ILE A 85 5.66 -5.52 -0.64
N ALA A 86 5.79 -6.52 -1.49
CA ALA A 86 6.09 -6.33 -2.91
C ALA A 86 4.80 -6.10 -3.71
N ALA A 87 4.70 -4.98 -4.42
CA ALA A 87 3.57 -4.74 -5.32
C ALA A 87 3.70 -5.59 -6.59
N ILE A 88 2.63 -6.24 -6.99
CA ILE A 88 2.57 -7.22 -8.09
C ILE A 88 1.43 -6.89 -9.04
N LEU A 89 1.70 -6.92 -10.33
CA LEU A 89 0.70 -6.81 -11.40
C LEU A 89 0.44 -8.20 -12.01
N PRO A 90 -0.74 -8.82 -11.79
CA PRO A 90 -1.14 -10.01 -12.53
C PRO A 90 -1.16 -9.74 -14.05
N GLY A 91 -0.60 -10.66 -14.80
CA GLY A 91 -0.31 -10.53 -16.22
C GLY A 91 1.19 -10.58 -16.44
N PRO A 92 1.96 -9.52 -16.14
CA PRO A 92 3.43 -9.55 -16.21
C PRO A 92 4.07 -10.65 -15.38
N TRP A 93 3.51 -10.95 -14.19
CA TRP A 93 3.93 -12.12 -13.41
C TRP A 93 3.04 -13.33 -13.65
N HIS A 94 3.67 -14.46 -13.95
CA HIS A 94 3.00 -15.74 -13.85
C HIS A 94 2.97 -16.20 -12.38
N PRO A 95 1.83 -16.67 -11.83
CA PRO A 95 1.71 -16.96 -10.39
C PRO A 95 2.67 -18.05 -9.89
N ALA A 96 3.02 -19.06 -10.70
CA ALA A 96 4.01 -20.07 -10.31
C ALA A 96 5.42 -19.49 -10.16
N VAL A 97 5.81 -18.54 -11.02
CA VAL A 97 7.11 -17.85 -10.95
C VAL A 97 7.17 -17.01 -9.69
N LEU A 98 6.16 -16.19 -9.46
CA LEU A 98 6.06 -15.38 -8.25
C LEU A 98 6.04 -16.25 -6.99
N ALA A 99 5.22 -17.31 -6.96
CA ALA A 99 5.16 -18.22 -5.82
C ALA A 99 6.53 -18.79 -5.44
N LYS A 100 7.35 -19.14 -6.46
CA LYS A 100 8.71 -19.64 -6.27
C LYS A 100 9.66 -18.55 -5.77
N GLN A 101 9.60 -17.34 -6.33
CA GLN A 101 10.41 -16.20 -5.89
C GLN A 101 10.13 -15.85 -4.42
N ILE A 102 8.87 -15.72 -4.07
CA ILE A 102 8.45 -15.37 -2.70
C ILE A 102 8.85 -16.46 -1.70
N ALA A 103 8.64 -17.75 -2.02
CA ALA A 103 9.08 -18.85 -1.17
C ALA A 103 10.61 -18.83 -0.95
N THR A 104 11.37 -18.52 -2.00
CA THR A 104 12.83 -18.39 -1.90
C THR A 104 13.23 -17.24 -0.98
N ILE A 105 12.65 -16.06 -1.17
CA ILE A 105 12.92 -14.88 -0.34
C ILE A 105 12.53 -15.15 1.12
N ASP A 106 11.41 -15.80 1.36
CA ASP A 106 10.95 -16.17 2.70
C ASP A 106 12.00 -17.02 3.43
N HIS A 107 12.56 -18.04 2.76
CA HIS A 107 13.65 -18.86 3.32
C HIS A 107 14.94 -18.04 3.54
N LEU A 108 15.33 -17.18 2.60
CA LEU A 108 16.56 -16.38 2.70
C LEU A 108 16.49 -15.33 3.83
N THR A 109 15.29 -14.98 4.28
CA THR A 109 15.06 -13.93 5.28
C THR A 109 14.49 -14.43 6.60
N GLY A 110 14.47 -15.76 6.81
CA GLY A 110 14.07 -16.38 8.07
C GLY A 110 12.57 -16.60 8.27
N GLY A 111 11.76 -16.30 7.26
CA GLY A 111 10.32 -16.56 7.22
C GLY A 111 9.42 -15.44 7.75
N GLY A 112 8.26 -15.27 7.13
CA GLY A 112 7.17 -14.40 7.58
C GLY A 112 7.41 -12.88 7.40
N ARG A 113 8.43 -12.49 6.62
CA ARG A 113 8.77 -11.07 6.44
C ARG A 113 8.48 -10.53 5.04
N ILE A 114 8.28 -11.39 4.05
CA ILE A 114 7.84 -11.00 2.70
C ILE A 114 6.33 -11.14 2.57
N ALA A 115 5.68 -10.13 2.02
CA ALA A 115 4.27 -10.10 1.68
C ALA A 115 4.09 -9.62 0.24
N VAL A 116 2.90 -9.77 -0.32
CA VAL A 116 2.58 -9.32 -1.68
C VAL A 116 1.36 -8.40 -1.67
N ASN A 117 1.41 -7.33 -2.47
CA ASN A 117 0.26 -6.46 -2.74
C ASN A 117 -0.19 -6.64 -4.18
N ILE A 118 -1.33 -7.28 -4.39
CA ILE A 118 -1.86 -7.54 -5.72
C ILE A 118 -2.58 -6.31 -6.25
N VAL A 119 -2.04 -5.73 -7.31
CA VAL A 119 -2.57 -4.54 -7.98
C VAL A 119 -3.20 -4.97 -9.30
N SER A 120 -4.51 -4.82 -9.45
CA SER A 120 -5.25 -5.29 -10.65
C SER A 120 -4.92 -4.50 -11.93
N GLY A 121 -4.17 -3.41 -11.82
CA GLY A 121 -3.76 -2.56 -12.93
C GLY A 121 -4.70 -1.38 -13.13
N TRP A 122 -4.12 -0.21 -13.40
CA TRP A 122 -4.87 1.03 -13.66
C TRP A 122 -4.30 1.80 -14.86
N PHE A 123 -3.03 1.57 -15.23
CA PHE A 123 -2.37 2.28 -16.31
C PHE A 123 -2.31 1.43 -17.59
N ARG A 124 -3.29 1.63 -18.48
CA ARG A 124 -3.41 0.90 -19.76
C ARG A 124 -2.14 0.98 -20.61
N GLY A 125 -1.51 2.17 -20.65
CA GLY A 125 -0.32 2.41 -21.46
C GLY A 125 0.85 1.48 -21.08
N GLU A 126 1.01 1.19 -19.80
CA GLU A 126 2.04 0.27 -19.32
C GLU A 126 1.83 -1.17 -19.80
N PHE A 127 0.61 -1.70 -19.65
CA PHE A 127 0.27 -3.05 -20.14
C PHE A 127 0.50 -3.18 -21.66
N THR A 128 0.03 -2.20 -22.41
CA THR A 128 0.21 -2.18 -23.86
C THR A 128 1.70 -2.12 -24.24
N ALA A 129 2.49 -1.31 -23.55
CA ALA A 129 3.93 -1.14 -23.83
C ALA A 129 4.75 -2.43 -23.62
N ILE A 130 4.35 -3.26 -22.66
CA ILE A 130 5.04 -4.54 -22.38
C ILE A 130 4.40 -5.75 -23.08
N GLY A 131 3.41 -5.52 -23.95
CA GLY A 131 2.75 -6.57 -24.72
C GLY A 131 1.69 -7.38 -23.96
N GLU A 132 1.26 -6.89 -22.78
CA GLU A 132 0.20 -7.51 -22.01
C GLU A 132 -1.19 -7.07 -22.48
N PRO A 133 -2.18 -8.00 -22.57
CA PRO A 133 -3.56 -7.63 -22.86
C PRO A 133 -4.15 -6.70 -21.81
N TRP A 134 -4.80 -5.63 -22.26
CA TRP A 134 -5.61 -4.80 -21.37
C TRP A 134 -7.01 -5.36 -21.27
N LEU A 135 -7.33 -5.92 -20.12
CA LEU A 135 -8.66 -6.45 -19.81
C LEU A 135 -9.59 -5.33 -19.32
N GLU A 136 -10.89 -5.53 -19.49
CA GLU A 136 -11.91 -4.68 -18.90
C GLU A 136 -11.81 -4.64 -17.37
N HIS A 137 -12.38 -3.60 -16.74
CA HIS A 137 -12.20 -3.32 -15.32
C HIS A 137 -12.47 -4.56 -14.44
N ASP A 138 -13.65 -5.14 -14.54
CA ASP A 138 -14.04 -6.25 -13.65
C ASP A 138 -13.29 -7.55 -14.00
N GLU A 139 -12.90 -7.75 -15.26
CA GLU A 139 -12.06 -8.88 -15.65
C GLU A 139 -10.65 -8.81 -15.04
N ARG A 140 -10.08 -7.61 -14.88
CA ARG A 140 -8.79 -7.45 -14.18
C ARG A 140 -8.90 -7.92 -12.73
N TYR A 141 -10.00 -7.61 -12.04
CA TYR A 141 -10.24 -8.10 -10.67
C TYR A 141 -10.49 -9.61 -10.61
N ARG A 142 -11.23 -10.17 -11.57
CA ARG A 142 -11.40 -11.63 -11.69
C ARG A 142 -10.05 -12.33 -11.90
N ARG A 143 -9.19 -11.82 -12.79
CA ARG A 143 -7.84 -12.34 -12.97
C ARG A 143 -7.00 -12.23 -11.68
N SER A 144 -7.09 -11.13 -10.98
CA SER A 144 -6.38 -10.94 -9.71
C SER A 144 -6.86 -11.89 -8.62
N GLU A 145 -8.15 -12.16 -8.55
CA GLU A 145 -8.72 -13.14 -7.61
C GLU A 145 -8.22 -14.56 -7.89
N GLU A 146 -8.26 -15.01 -9.14
CA GLU A 146 -7.68 -16.30 -9.52
C GLU A 146 -6.18 -16.36 -9.23
N PHE A 147 -5.44 -15.27 -9.49
CA PHE A 147 -4.03 -15.16 -9.19
C PHE A 147 -3.75 -15.38 -7.70
N ILE A 148 -4.52 -14.74 -6.82
CA ILE A 148 -4.42 -14.90 -5.36
C ILE A 148 -4.76 -16.34 -4.95
N GLN A 149 -5.86 -16.91 -5.46
CA GLN A 149 -6.27 -18.29 -5.16
C GLN A 149 -5.18 -19.30 -5.57
N VAL A 150 -4.57 -19.08 -6.73
CA VAL A 150 -3.46 -19.92 -7.22
C VAL A 150 -2.23 -19.78 -6.32
N LEU A 151 -1.83 -18.57 -5.93
CA LEU A 151 -0.72 -18.37 -4.98
C LEU A 151 -0.97 -19.10 -3.66
N GLN A 152 -2.15 -18.91 -3.07
CA GLN A 152 -2.53 -19.55 -1.82
C GLN A 152 -2.54 -21.10 -1.95
N GLY A 153 -3.05 -21.63 -3.05
CA GLY A 153 -3.06 -23.05 -3.33
C GLY A 153 -1.64 -23.61 -3.47
N ILE A 154 -0.79 -22.99 -4.27
CA ILE A 154 0.62 -23.39 -4.48
C ILE A 154 1.42 -23.39 -3.17
N TRP A 155 1.23 -22.39 -2.32
CA TRP A 155 1.96 -22.28 -1.05
C TRP A 155 1.50 -23.28 0.01
N ARG A 156 0.23 -23.73 -0.04
CA ARG A 156 -0.38 -24.56 1.02
C ARG A 156 -0.48 -26.04 0.67
N GLN A 157 -0.62 -26.38 -0.63
CA GLN A 157 -0.97 -27.73 -1.08
C GLN A 157 0.16 -28.36 -1.88
N ASP A 158 0.31 -29.69 -1.78
CA ASP A 158 1.02 -30.50 -2.75
C ASP A 158 0.03 -31.00 -3.81
N ASP A 159 0.54 -31.33 -4.99
CA ASP A 159 -0.27 -31.77 -6.14
C ASP A 159 -1.43 -30.82 -6.47
N PHE A 160 -1.17 -29.52 -6.29
CA PHE A 160 -2.16 -28.47 -6.52
C PHE A 160 -2.64 -28.47 -7.96
N SER A 161 -3.96 -28.49 -8.13
CA SER A 161 -4.62 -28.36 -9.42
C SER A 161 -5.66 -27.26 -9.36
N PHE A 162 -5.73 -26.45 -10.43
CA PHE A 162 -6.66 -25.33 -10.55
C PHE A 162 -7.11 -25.19 -12.01
N SER A 163 -8.38 -24.89 -12.23
CA SER A 163 -8.93 -24.65 -13.56
C SER A 163 -9.84 -23.44 -13.50
N GLY A 164 -9.29 -22.27 -13.82
CA GLY A 164 -10.01 -21.02 -13.93
C GLY A 164 -10.08 -20.50 -15.36
N ASP A 165 -10.55 -19.28 -15.50
CA ASP A 165 -10.63 -18.58 -16.79
C ASP A 165 -9.25 -18.09 -17.26
N PHE A 166 -8.40 -17.70 -16.32
CA PHE A 166 -7.09 -17.10 -16.58
C PHE A 166 -5.92 -18.05 -16.32
N TYR A 167 -6.03 -18.94 -15.34
CA TYR A 167 -4.95 -19.83 -14.93
C TYR A 167 -5.39 -21.29 -14.88
N ARG A 168 -4.45 -22.19 -15.27
CA ARG A 168 -4.66 -23.64 -15.21
C ARG A 168 -3.41 -24.32 -14.68
N PHE A 169 -3.57 -25.14 -13.64
CA PHE A 169 -2.52 -25.92 -13.00
C PHE A 169 -2.95 -27.37 -12.90
N ARG A 170 -1.99 -28.29 -13.01
CA ARG A 170 -2.23 -29.73 -12.87
C ARG A 170 -1.11 -30.33 -12.06
N ASN A 171 -1.45 -30.89 -10.89
CA ASN A 171 -0.56 -31.62 -10.00
C ASN A 171 0.77 -30.88 -9.73
N TYR A 172 0.71 -29.58 -9.48
CA TYR A 172 1.88 -28.76 -9.24
C TYR A 172 2.25 -28.74 -7.76
N SER A 173 3.50 -29.14 -7.45
CA SER A 173 4.03 -29.10 -6.09
C SER A 173 5.24 -28.17 -6.02
N LEU A 174 5.10 -27.05 -5.33
CA LEU A 174 6.20 -26.13 -5.03
C LEU A 174 7.08 -26.68 -3.91
N LYS A 175 8.39 -26.79 -4.14
CA LYS A 175 9.42 -27.17 -3.16
C LYS A 175 10.61 -26.20 -3.24
N PRO A 176 11.08 -25.60 -2.12
CA PRO A 176 10.40 -25.57 -0.81
C PRO A 176 9.14 -24.71 -0.86
N LYS A 177 8.23 -24.93 0.06
CA LYS A 177 7.13 -24.02 0.35
C LYS A 177 7.66 -22.87 1.23
N PRO A 178 6.97 -21.71 1.32
CA PRO A 178 7.31 -20.69 2.30
C PRO A 178 7.34 -21.28 3.73
N LEU A 179 8.22 -20.79 4.59
CA LEU A 179 8.27 -21.15 6.01
C LEU A 179 7.01 -20.66 6.73
N GLN A 180 6.49 -19.51 6.30
CA GLN A 180 5.20 -18.97 6.73
C GLN A 180 4.40 -18.52 5.51
N PRO A 181 3.07 -18.75 5.48
CA PRO A 181 2.25 -18.24 4.38
C PRO A 181 2.37 -16.73 4.28
N PRO A 182 2.79 -16.20 3.11
CA PRO A 182 2.91 -14.75 2.91
C PRO A 182 1.55 -14.05 3.06
N GLU A 183 1.52 -12.89 3.70
CA GLU A 183 0.32 -12.05 3.78
C GLU A 183 0.00 -11.47 2.40
N ILE A 184 -1.28 -11.43 2.06
CA ILE A 184 -1.80 -10.89 0.80
C ILE A 184 -2.50 -9.58 1.06
N PHE A 185 -1.95 -8.52 0.48
CA PHE A 185 -2.50 -7.18 0.45
C PHE A 185 -3.14 -6.94 -0.92
N GLN A 186 -4.12 -6.05 -0.95
CA GLN A 186 -4.77 -5.61 -2.18
C GLN A 186 -5.32 -4.20 -2.00
N GLY A 187 -5.23 -3.40 -3.05
CA GLY A 187 -5.77 -2.05 -3.08
C GLY A 187 -6.90 -1.88 -4.11
N GLY A 188 -7.62 -0.79 -3.98
CA GLY A 188 -8.67 -0.37 -4.89
C GLY A 188 -9.95 0.03 -4.16
N SER A 189 -10.70 1.01 -4.68
CA SER A 189 -11.92 1.53 -4.04
C SER A 189 -13.22 1.10 -4.75
N SER A 190 -13.14 0.53 -5.96
CA SER A 190 -14.32 0.06 -6.69
C SER A 190 -15.02 -1.10 -6.00
N ARG A 191 -16.28 -1.32 -6.34
CA ARG A 191 -17.06 -2.46 -5.84
C ARG A 191 -16.32 -3.79 -6.08
N ALA A 192 -15.82 -4.02 -7.30
CA ALA A 192 -15.09 -5.23 -7.64
C ALA A 192 -13.85 -5.43 -6.75
N ALA A 193 -13.12 -4.34 -6.44
CA ALA A 193 -11.97 -4.39 -5.52
C ALA A 193 -12.40 -4.80 -4.10
N ARG A 194 -13.44 -4.19 -3.57
CA ARG A 194 -13.95 -4.50 -2.22
C ARG A 194 -14.51 -5.92 -2.13
N ASP A 195 -15.22 -6.37 -3.18
CA ASP A 195 -15.77 -7.74 -3.24
C ASP A 195 -14.65 -8.78 -3.29
N MET A 196 -13.58 -8.55 -4.07
CA MET A 196 -12.42 -9.43 -4.13
C MET A 196 -11.68 -9.48 -2.79
N ALA A 197 -11.40 -8.32 -2.18
CA ALA A 197 -10.72 -8.26 -0.88
C ALA A 197 -11.48 -9.03 0.20
N ALA A 198 -12.79 -8.88 0.23
CA ALA A 198 -13.67 -9.57 1.19
C ALA A 198 -13.68 -11.09 1.04
N ARG A 199 -13.22 -11.64 -0.10
CA ARG A 199 -13.17 -13.09 -0.33
C ARG A 199 -11.78 -13.69 -0.13
N VAL A 200 -10.71 -12.99 -0.54
CA VAL A 200 -9.40 -13.65 -0.72
C VAL A 200 -8.19 -12.93 -0.13
N SER A 201 -8.34 -11.69 0.36
CA SER A 201 -7.19 -10.89 0.82
C SER A 201 -7.10 -10.81 2.34
N ASP A 202 -5.89 -10.86 2.92
CA ASP A 202 -5.67 -10.65 4.36
C ASP A 202 -5.78 -9.17 4.73
N TRP A 203 -5.39 -8.29 3.80
CA TRP A 203 -5.36 -6.85 3.95
C TRP A 203 -5.98 -6.14 2.75
N TYR A 204 -6.70 -5.06 3.04
CA TYR A 204 -7.21 -4.15 2.03
C TYR A 204 -6.64 -2.75 2.24
N PHE A 205 -6.03 -2.20 1.19
CA PHE A 205 -5.59 -0.81 1.16
C PHE A 205 -6.61 0.09 0.46
N THR A 206 -6.95 1.21 1.12
CA THR A 206 -7.71 2.29 0.50
C THR A 206 -6.85 3.53 0.31
N ASN A 207 -7.15 4.33 -0.70
CA ASN A 207 -6.59 5.67 -0.84
C ASN A 207 -6.97 6.57 0.35
N GLY A 208 -6.25 7.69 0.50
CA GLY A 208 -6.58 8.68 1.51
C GLY A 208 -8.00 9.24 1.33
N ASN A 209 -8.68 9.46 2.46
CA ASN A 209 -10.02 10.03 2.49
C ASN A 209 -10.30 10.64 3.87
N SER A 210 -11.42 11.36 4.01
CA SER A 210 -11.92 11.79 5.31
C SER A 210 -12.24 10.58 6.20
N ILE A 211 -12.23 10.77 7.52
CA ILE A 211 -12.57 9.71 8.49
C ILE A 211 -13.94 9.11 8.21
N ALA A 212 -14.92 9.92 7.82
CA ALA A 212 -16.27 9.43 7.47
C ALA A 212 -16.24 8.57 6.20
N GLY A 213 -15.50 8.97 5.17
CA GLY A 213 -15.34 8.20 3.94
C GLY A 213 -14.60 6.88 4.18
N ILE A 214 -13.56 6.89 5.01
CA ILE A 214 -12.83 5.68 5.40
C ILE A 214 -13.76 4.74 6.18
N LYS A 215 -14.52 5.27 7.15
CA LYS A 215 -15.48 4.46 7.92
C LYS A 215 -16.49 3.76 7.03
N ALA A 216 -17.05 4.45 6.05
CA ALA A 216 -18.00 3.86 5.12
C ALA A 216 -17.40 2.68 4.33
N GLN A 217 -16.15 2.81 3.88
CA GLN A 217 -15.43 1.73 3.19
C GLN A 217 -15.11 0.55 4.13
N VAL A 218 -14.69 0.84 5.36
CA VAL A 218 -14.42 -0.19 6.38
C VAL A 218 -15.69 -0.99 6.69
N ASP A 219 -16.81 -0.30 6.90
CA ASP A 219 -18.08 -0.94 7.21
C ASP A 219 -18.54 -1.85 6.05
N ASP A 220 -18.47 -1.39 4.79
CA ASP A 220 -18.83 -2.16 3.60
C ASP A 220 -17.95 -3.43 3.46
N ILE A 221 -16.64 -3.28 3.54
CA ILE A 221 -15.71 -4.41 3.40
C ILE A 221 -15.89 -5.44 4.51
N ARG A 222 -16.03 -5.01 5.76
CA ARG A 222 -16.22 -5.93 6.89
C ARG A 222 -17.54 -6.68 6.81
N ALA A 223 -18.61 -6.00 6.40
CA ALA A 223 -19.89 -6.65 6.15
C ALA A 223 -19.78 -7.74 5.07
N LYS A 224 -19.11 -7.43 3.95
CA LYS A 224 -18.90 -8.39 2.86
C LYS A 224 -18.00 -9.55 3.27
N ALA A 225 -16.93 -9.29 4.01
CA ALA A 225 -16.01 -10.32 4.52
C ALA A 225 -16.74 -11.27 5.49
N ALA A 226 -17.57 -10.75 6.37
CA ALA A 226 -18.37 -11.55 7.30
C ALA A 226 -19.32 -12.50 6.57
N LEU A 227 -19.95 -12.08 5.46
CA LEU A 227 -20.79 -12.94 4.63
C LEU A 227 -20.02 -14.10 3.99
N ASN A 228 -18.73 -13.94 3.78
CA ASN A 228 -17.83 -14.97 3.25
C ASN A 228 -17.12 -15.79 4.35
N GLY A 229 -17.44 -15.57 5.63
CA GLY A 229 -16.73 -16.20 6.74
C GLY A 229 -15.26 -15.80 6.82
N HIS A 230 -14.90 -14.63 6.28
CA HIS A 230 -13.54 -14.10 6.15
C HIS A 230 -13.33 -12.87 7.04
N GLN A 231 -12.10 -12.59 7.40
CA GLN A 231 -11.70 -11.38 8.10
C GLN A 231 -10.64 -10.66 7.29
N VAL A 232 -10.82 -9.36 7.08
CA VAL A 232 -9.89 -8.51 6.36
C VAL A 232 -9.45 -7.35 7.24
N LYS A 233 -8.15 -7.08 7.26
CA LYS A 233 -7.55 -5.93 7.94
C LYS A 233 -7.49 -4.75 6.97
N ILE A 234 -7.56 -3.53 7.51
CA ILE A 234 -7.70 -2.31 6.72
C ILE A 234 -6.45 -1.45 6.85
N GLY A 235 -5.83 -1.13 5.73
CA GLY A 235 -4.77 -0.13 5.62
C GLY A 235 -5.26 1.10 4.88
N VAL A 236 -4.83 2.29 5.32
CA VAL A 236 -5.15 3.56 4.66
C VAL A 236 -3.90 4.30 4.24
N ASN A 237 -3.92 4.89 3.04
CA ASN A 237 -2.87 5.77 2.56
C ASN A 237 -2.92 7.13 3.25
N ALA A 238 -1.76 7.65 3.64
CA ALA A 238 -1.59 8.98 4.18
C ALA A 238 -0.29 9.60 3.69
N PHE A 239 -0.28 10.92 3.52
CA PHE A 239 0.95 11.68 3.39
C PHE A 239 1.13 12.50 4.66
N ILE A 240 2.24 12.28 5.36
CA ILE A 240 2.46 12.82 6.69
C ILE A 240 3.35 14.06 6.60
N ILE A 241 2.87 15.17 7.16
CA ILE A 241 3.63 16.40 7.32
C ILE A 241 3.55 16.81 8.79
N ALA A 242 4.56 16.43 9.58
CA ALA A 242 4.66 16.75 10.99
C ALA A 242 5.62 17.91 11.21
N ARG A 243 5.18 19.00 11.85
CA ARG A 243 5.98 20.19 12.20
C ARG A 243 5.66 20.63 13.62
N ASP A 244 6.43 21.57 14.14
CA ASP A 244 6.25 22.08 15.52
C ASP A 244 4.95 22.88 15.68
N SER A 245 4.44 23.45 14.58
CA SER A 245 3.13 24.10 14.54
C SER A 245 2.28 23.60 13.36
N GLU A 246 0.95 23.76 13.47
CA GLU A 246 0.04 23.44 12.37
C GLU A 246 0.24 24.41 11.19
N GLU A 247 0.57 25.65 11.47
CA GLU A 247 0.83 26.66 10.45
C GLU A 247 2.03 26.26 9.58
N GLU A 248 3.15 25.86 10.20
CA GLU A 248 4.32 25.35 9.46
C GLU A 248 3.99 24.10 8.64
N ALA A 249 3.23 23.16 9.20
CA ALA A 249 2.84 21.96 8.47
C ALA A 249 1.96 22.28 7.25
N ARG A 250 1.02 23.22 7.39
CA ARG A 250 0.17 23.71 6.30
C ARG A 250 0.96 24.46 5.25
N ALA A 251 1.92 25.30 5.65
CA ALA A 251 2.80 26.00 4.72
C ALA A 251 3.61 25.04 3.83
N VAL A 252 4.07 23.91 4.37
CA VAL A 252 4.73 22.87 3.56
C VAL A 252 3.77 22.26 2.55
N LEU A 253 2.53 21.94 2.93
CA LEU A 253 1.52 21.43 1.99
C LEU A 253 1.24 22.44 0.88
N ASP A 254 1.05 23.70 1.24
CA ASP A 254 0.79 24.79 0.29
C ASP A 254 1.97 24.96 -0.69
N GLU A 255 3.21 24.85 -0.20
CA GLU A 255 4.41 24.89 -1.04
C GLU A 255 4.50 23.70 -1.99
N ILE A 256 4.17 22.47 -1.52
CA ILE A 256 4.13 21.27 -2.38
C ILE A 256 3.15 21.52 -3.54
N ILE A 257 1.95 22.01 -3.25
CA ILE A 257 0.90 22.27 -4.25
C ILE A 257 1.29 23.43 -5.18
N ALA A 258 1.81 24.52 -4.64
CA ALA A 258 2.21 25.69 -5.41
C ALA A 258 3.36 25.39 -6.39
N LYS A 259 4.26 24.47 -6.03
CA LYS A 259 5.36 24.00 -6.88
C LYS A 259 5.05 22.73 -7.67
N ALA A 260 3.78 22.30 -7.71
CA ALA A 260 3.37 21.15 -8.50
C ALA A 260 3.78 21.31 -9.97
N ASP A 261 4.10 20.23 -10.66
CA ASP A 261 4.29 20.22 -12.11
C ASP A 261 2.93 20.04 -12.79
N PRO A 262 2.33 21.12 -13.36
CA PRO A 262 0.97 21.05 -13.88
C PRO A 262 0.81 20.03 -15.01
N GLN A 263 1.83 19.87 -15.87
CA GLN A 263 1.76 18.94 -17.01
C GLN A 263 1.78 17.50 -16.51
N ALA A 264 2.67 17.18 -15.56
CA ALA A 264 2.76 15.85 -15.01
C ALA A 264 1.52 15.48 -14.16
N VAL A 265 1.00 16.43 -13.35
CA VAL A 265 -0.24 16.24 -12.57
C VAL A 265 -1.45 16.04 -13.50
N GLU A 266 -1.56 16.81 -14.59
CA GLU A 266 -2.66 16.67 -15.56
C GLU A 266 -2.60 15.33 -16.29
N ALA A 267 -1.41 14.92 -16.74
CA ALA A 267 -1.20 13.62 -17.39
C ALA A 267 -1.52 12.45 -16.46
N PHE A 268 -1.10 12.52 -15.19
CA PHE A 268 -1.48 11.56 -14.17
C PHE A 268 -2.99 11.57 -13.93
N GLY A 269 -3.59 12.77 -13.79
CA GLY A 269 -5.02 12.95 -13.59
C GLY A 269 -5.88 12.40 -14.72
N GLU A 270 -5.44 12.52 -15.98
CA GLU A 270 -6.15 11.93 -17.11
C GLU A 270 -6.14 10.40 -17.04
N ALA A 271 -4.98 9.80 -16.83
CA ALA A 271 -4.85 8.35 -16.72
C ALA A 271 -5.63 7.77 -15.53
N THR A 272 -5.60 8.45 -14.38
CA THR A 272 -6.31 8.00 -13.16
C THR A 272 -7.82 8.20 -13.27
N ARG A 273 -8.30 9.28 -13.88
CA ARG A 273 -9.73 9.47 -14.17
C ARG A 273 -10.26 8.38 -15.08
N GLN A 274 -9.53 8.04 -16.15
CA GLN A 274 -9.91 6.94 -17.04
C GLN A 274 -9.99 5.61 -16.27
N ALA A 275 -9.03 5.34 -15.39
CA ALA A 275 -9.02 4.14 -14.57
C ALA A 275 -10.15 4.13 -13.52
N GLY A 276 -10.36 5.25 -12.81
CA GLY A 276 -11.39 5.37 -11.77
C GLY A 276 -12.81 5.34 -12.33
N GLN A 277 -13.03 5.90 -13.53
CA GLN A 277 -14.32 5.87 -14.22
C GLN A 277 -14.58 4.56 -14.98
N ALA A 278 -13.58 3.68 -15.11
CA ALA A 278 -13.72 2.41 -15.79
C ALA A 278 -14.56 1.39 -14.99
N SER A 279 -14.77 1.60 -13.69
CA SER A 279 -15.71 0.78 -12.92
C SER A 279 -17.16 1.12 -13.32
N PRO A 280 -18.08 0.14 -13.34
CA PRO A 280 -19.48 0.39 -13.66
C PRO A 280 -20.14 1.47 -12.78
N GLU A 281 -19.73 1.55 -11.51
CA GLU A 281 -20.23 2.51 -10.52
C GLU A 281 -19.47 3.85 -10.55
N ARG A 282 -18.38 3.95 -11.32
CA ARG A 282 -17.47 5.12 -11.38
C ARG A 282 -16.90 5.52 -10.00
N GLU A 283 -16.65 4.53 -9.13
CA GLU A 283 -16.14 4.68 -7.75
C GLU A 283 -14.69 4.25 -7.60
N GLY A 284 -13.95 4.06 -8.68
CA GLY A 284 -12.53 3.68 -8.63
C GLY A 284 -11.67 4.72 -7.93
N ASN A 285 -10.44 4.34 -7.58
CA ASN A 285 -9.45 5.26 -7.03
C ASN A 285 -9.35 6.52 -7.91
N TRP A 286 -9.20 7.68 -7.29
CA TRP A 286 -9.06 9.01 -7.91
C TRP A 286 -10.28 9.50 -8.72
N ALA A 287 -11.40 8.79 -8.75
CA ALA A 287 -12.58 9.18 -9.55
C ALA A 287 -13.05 10.62 -9.27
N ASN A 288 -12.85 11.11 -8.04
CA ASN A 288 -13.28 12.43 -7.56
C ASN A 288 -12.12 13.25 -6.98
N SER A 289 -10.86 13.00 -7.41
CA SER A 289 -9.71 13.73 -6.89
C SER A 289 -9.54 15.08 -7.61
N SER A 290 -9.32 16.13 -6.83
CA SER A 290 -9.00 17.48 -7.33
C SER A 290 -7.56 17.54 -7.84
N PHE A 291 -7.17 18.65 -8.48
CA PHE A 291 -5.78 18.90 -8.86
C PHE A 291 -4.83 18.77 -7.66
N ALA A 292 -5.18 19.42 -6.53
CA ALA A 292 -4.36 19.38 -5.32
C ALA A 292 -4.19 17.97 -4.77
N ASP A 293 -5.25 17.15 -4.81
CA ASP A 293 -5.20 15.76 -4.38
C ASP A 293 -4.26 14.92 -5.27
N LEU A 294 -4.27 15.19 -6.58
CA LEU A 294 -3.48 14.46 -7.58
C LEU A 294 -1.98 14.81 -7.56
N VAL A 295 -1.58 15.85 -6.83
CA VAL A 295 -0.16 16.15 -6.58
C VAL A 295 0.49 15.02 -5.78
N GLN A 296 -0.28 14.27 -5.00
CA GLN A 296 0.16 13.07 -4.29
C GLN A 296 -0.56 11.83 -4.87
N TYR A 297 0.20 10.78 -5.16
CA TYR A 297 -0.28 9.64 -5.97
C TYR A 297 -1.44 8.81 -5.40
N ASN A 298 -1.72 8.85 -4.09
CA ASN A 298 -2.70 7.98 -3.45
C ASN A 298 -3.71 8.74 -2.58
N ASP A 299 -4.04 9.98 -2.96
CA ASP A 299 -4.94 10.86 -2.19
C ASP A 299 -4.49 11.06 -0.71
N GLY A 300 -3.20 10.89 -0.44
CA GLY A 300 -2.67 10.87 0.94
C GLY A 300 -2.91 12.16 1.72
N PHE A 301 -3.06 13.30 1.04
CA PHE A 301 -3.40 14.57 1.69
C PHE A 301 -4.81 14.57 2.30
N LYS A 302 -5.76 13.84 1.70
CA LYS A 302 -7.15 13.74 2.20
C LYS A 302 -7.25 13.07 3.57
N THR A 303 -6.30 12.21 3.94
CA THR A 303 -6.25 11.59 5.26
C THR A 303 -5.90 12.61 6.35
N ASN A 304 -5.35 13.77 5.96
CA ASN A 304 -5.08 14.93 6.80
C ASN A 304 -4.16 14.62 8.00
N LEU A 305 -3.13 13.79 7.82
CA LEU A 305 -2.07 13.61 8.82
C LEU A 305 -1.03 14.73 8.69
N ILE A 306 -1.50 15.98 8.78
CA ILE A 306 -0.74 17.22 8.57
C ILE A 306 -0.97 18.14 9.77
N GLY A 307 0.08 18.48 10.51
CA GLY A 307 -0.02 19.29 11.73
C GLY A 307 1.09 18.99 12.73
N THR A 308 0.82 19.28 14.00
CA THR A 308 1.75 18.94 15.09
C THR A 308 1.76 17.44 15.37
N PRO A 309 2.81 16.90 16.00
CA PRO A 309 2.85 15.50 16.42
C PRO A 309 1.61 15.06 17.22
N ARG A 310 1.10 15.91 18.08
CA ARG A 310 -0.09 15.64 18.88
C ARG A 310 -1.36 15.53 18.03
N GLN A 311 -1.58 16.48 17.14
CA GLN A 311 -2.74 16.47 16.22
C GLN A 311 -2.71 15.23 15.30
N ILE A 312 -1.54 14.87 14.78
CA ILE A 312 -1.38 13.68 13.94
C ILE A 312 -1.70 12.42 14.75
N ALA A 313 -1.17 12.29 15.98
CA ALA A 313 -1.44 11.15 16.84
C ALA A 313 -2.94 11.00 17.16
N GLU A 314 -3.63 12.09 17.46
CA GLU A 314 -5.08 12.10 17.71
C GLU A 314 -5.89 11.65 16.48
N ARG A 315 -5.51 12.11 15.28
CA ARG A 315 -6.14 11.70 14.01
C ARG A 315 -5.88 10.22 13.70
N ILE A 316 -4.68 9.70 13.98
CA ILE A 316 -4.35 8.28 13.82
C ILE A 316 -5.22 7.42 14.75
N VAL A 317 -5.40 7.82 16.00
CA VAL A 317 -6.26 7.09 16.95
C VAL A 317 -7.74 7.18 16.54
N ALA A 318 -8.18 8.31 15.96
CA ALA A 318 -9.52 8.43 15.39
C ALA A 318 -9.71 7.50 14.17
N LEU A 319 -8.71 7.34 13.30
CA LEU A 319 -8.73 6.35 12.22
C LEU A 319 -8.80 4.92 12.75
N LYS A 320 -8.03 4.60 13.79
CA LYS A 320 -8.12 3.30 14.46
C LYS A 320 -9.53 3.03 15.01
N ALA A 321 -10.14 4.03 15.62
CA ALA A 321 -11.49 3.92 16.20
C ALA A 321 -12.57 3.58 15.15
N VAL A 322 -12.38 3.98 13.88
CA VAL A 322 -13.26 3.61 12.77
C VAL A 322 -12.85 2.31 12.07
N GLY A 323 -11.82 1.64 12.58
CA GLY A 323 -11.45 0.28 12.16
C GLY A 323 -10.25 0.18 11.22
N VAL A 324 -9.42 1.21 11.14
CA VAL A 324 -8.13 1.15 10.44
C VAL A 324 -7.11 0.38 11.29
N ASP A 325 -6.41 -0.57 10.68
CA ASP A 325 -5.43 -1.43 11.32
C ASP A 325 -3.98 -1.00 10.98
N LEU A 326 -3.78 -0.25 9.87
CA LEU A 326 -2.46 0.16 9.40
C LEU A 326 -2.52 1.50 8.67
N ILE A 327 -1.53 2.36 8.92
CA ILE A 327 -1.28 3.59 8.13
C ILE A 327 -0.12 3.33 7.17
N LEU A 328 -0.36 3.47 5.87
CA LEU A 328 0.67 3.44 4.83
C LEU A 328 1.10 4.87 4.52
N SER A 329 2.29 5.22 4.95
CA SER A 329 2.77 6.60 5.06
C SER A 329 3.66 6.99 3.89
N GLY A 330 3.40 8.15 3.29
CA GLY A 330 4.31 8.88 2.42
C GLY A 330 4.90 10.08 3.16
N PHE A 331 6.09 10.49 2.77
CA PHE A 331 6.82 11.61 3.35
C PHE A 331 7.49 12.43 2.24
N LEU A 332 7.79 13.70 2.51
CA LEU A 332 8.53 14.55 1.59
C LEU A 332 10.06 14.26 1.65
N HIS A 333 10.59 14.15 2.87
CA HIS A 333 11.99 13.87 3.17
C HIS A 333 12.09 12.59 3.99
N PHE A 334 12.10 11.42 3.32
CA PHE A 334 11.82 10.15 3.99
C PHE A 334 12.70 9.84 5.19
N GLN A 335 14.03 9.93 5.06
CA GLN A 335 14.92 9.50 6.17
C GLN A 335 14.72 10.35 7.42
N GLU A 336 14.65 11.68 7.25
CA GLU A 336 14.48 12.63 8.35
C GLU A 336 13.07 12.53 8.96
N GLU A 337 12.04 12.48 8.11
CA GLU A 337 10.64 12.53 8.57
C GLU A 337 10.16 11.19 9.13
N VAL A 338 10.68 10.06 8.65
CA VAL A 338 10.47 8.73 9.28
C VAL A 338 11.11 8.67 10.68
N ALA A 339 12.33 9.16 10.82
CA ALA A 339 12.99 9.25 12.12
C ALA A 339 12.21 10.18 13.09
N TYR A 340 11.83 11.36 12.61
CA TYR A 340 11.02 12.32 13.40
C TYR A 340 9.66 11.72 13.82
N PHE A 341 8.98 11.01 12.91
CA PHE A 341 7.73 10.34 13.22
C PHE A 341 7.90 9.31 14.35
N GLY A 342 8.95 8.48 14.28
CA GLY A 342 9.27 7.51 15.31
C GLY A 342 9.57 8.14 16.67
N GLU A 343 10.26 9.28 16.68
CA GLU A 343 10.64 9.99 17.90
C GLU A 343 9.48 10.80 18.50
N LYS A 344 8.71 11.53 17.69
CA LYS A 344 7.75 12.52 18.17
C LYS A 344 6.28 12.10 18.08
N VAL A 345 5.90 11.34 17.05
CA VAL A 345 4.49 11.00 16.80
C VAL A 345 4.13 9.64 17.39
N LEU A 346 4.92 8.62 17.10
CA LEU A 346 4.61 7.24 17.49
C LEU A 346 4.43 7.06 19.01
N PRO A 347 5.26 7.64 19.90
CA PRO A 347 5.03 7.53 21.34
C PRO A 347 3.70 8.12 21.79
N LEU A 348 3.27 9.24 21.19
CA LEU A 348 1.96 9.87 21.45
C LEU A 348 0.81 8.96 21.01
N VAL A 349 0.93 8.32 19.84
CA VAL A 349 -0.07 7.34 19.38
C VAL A 349 -0.19 6.22 20.40
N ARG A 350 0.92 5.62 20.85
CA ARG A 350 0.92 4.53 21.84
C ARG A 350 0.32 4.94 23.17
N GLN A 351 0.62 6.15 23.65
CA GLN A 351 0.02 6.71 24.86
C GLN A 351 -1.51 6.86 24.73
N LEU A 352 -1.99 7.38 23.61
CA LEU A 352 -3.43 7.56 23.36
C LEU A 352 -4.16 6.22 23.19
N GLU A 353 -3.54 5.23 22.55
CA GLU A 353 -4.09 3.87 22.46
C GLU A 353 -4.27 3.23 23.84
N GLN A 354 -3.27 3.34 24.71
CA GLN A 354 -3.34 2.83 26.09
C GLN A 354 -4.45 3.52 26.89
N ALA A 355 -4.57 4.85 26.79
CA ALA A 355 -5.62 5.60 27.47
C ALA A 355 -7.03 5.17 27.01
N SER A 356 -7.21 4.97 25.70
CA SER A 356 -8.49 4.51 25.14
C SER A 356 -8.85 3.09 25.60
N GLN A 357 -7.86 2.18 25.69
CA GLN A 357 -8.08 0.81 26.17
C GLN A 357 -8.43 0.79 27.66
N ALA A 358 -7.78 1.61 28.48
CA ALA A 358 -8.09 1.72 29.90
C ALA A 358 -9.52 2.25 30.15
N ALA A 359 -9.96 3.21 29.38
CA ALA A 359 -11.33 3.73 29.44
C ALA A 359 -12.38 2.67 29.09
N THR A 360 -12.10 1.80 28.11
CA THR A 360 -13.02 0.72 27.68
C THR A 360 -13.13 -0.41 28.71
N VAL A 361 -12.08 -0.66 29.52
CA VAL A 361 -12.10 -1.69 30.56
C VAL A 361 -12.79 -1.20 31.85
N ALA A 362 -12.90 0.12 32.05
CA ALA A 362 -13.49 0.72 33.22
C ALA A 362 -15.04 0.87 33.14
N VAL A 363 -15.65 0.54 32.01
CA VAL A 363 -17.08 0.51 31.74
C VAL A 363 -17.57 -0.95 31.70
#